data_aeadadac6d162bf52939cf5db8617628
#
_entry.id   aeadadac6d162bf52939cf5db8617628
#
_cell.length_a   1.000
_cell.length_b   1.000
_cell.length_c   1.000
_cell.angle_alpha   90.00
_cell.angle_beta   90.00
_cell.angle_gamma   90.00
#
_symmetry.space_group_name_H-M   'P 1'
#
loop_
_entity.id
_entity.type
_entity.pdbx_description
1 polymer ?
#
loop_
_entity_poly.entity_id
_entity_poly.type
_entity_poly.pdbx_seq_one_letter_code
_entity_poly.pdbx_strand_id
1 'polypeptide(L)'
;MEITRSRPMMKNDNARAEEKNRHRVRDVVGYGRFDHPGYIKLLNRVYRANNLLTNHFYACSRVIFKTRQGGKLKRQSDQARTPYARVMETLKPSRKKEKLETLHKSLNPLNLRDQLENALRTLFDLQARLEKEDEGLLAPPFPLDSVRRCTREY
;
A
#
# COMPACT_ATOMS: atom_id res chain seq x y z
N MET A 1 -13.07 6.72 -20.17
CA MET A 1 -12.53 5.69 -19.23
C MET A 1 -13.70 4.82 -18.87
N GLU A 2 -13.62 3.54 -19.18
CA GLU A 2 -14.68 2.58 -18.89
C GLU A 2 -14.49 2.08 -17.46
N ILE A 3 -15.54 2.19 -16.63
CA ILE A 3 -15.52 1.72 -15.25
C ILE A 3 -16.12 0.31 -15.23
N THR A 4 -15.31 -0.67 -14.88
CA THR A 4 -15.77 -2.05 -14.72
C THR A 4 -15.97 -2.38 -13.24
N ARG A 5 -17.00 -3.16 -12.93
CA ARG A 5 -17.30 -3.63 -11.58
C ARG A 5 -17.17 -5.15 -11.53
N SER A 6 -16.61 -5.67 -10.45
CA SER A 6 -16.58 -7.11 -10.20
C SER A 6 -18.00 -7.65 -10.00
N ARG A 7 -18.24 -8.87 -10.46
CA ARG A 7 -19.50 -9.58 -10.25
C ARG A 7 -19.62 -10.01 -8.78
N PRO A 8 -20.81 -10.00 -8.21
CA PRO A 8 -21.01 -10.50 -6.86
C PRO A 8 -20.49 -11.95 -6.71
N MET A 9 -19.81 -12.23 -5.60
CA MET A 9 -19.28 -13.56 -5.23
C MET A 9 -18.19 -14.14 -6.16
N MET A 10 -17.73 -13.42 -7.19
CA MET A 10 -16.65 -13.86 -8.09
C MET A 10 -15.28 -13.36 -7.61
N LYS A 11 -14.57 -14.18 -6.84
CA LYS A 11 -13.25 -13.85 -6.26
C LYS A 11 -12.20 -13.48 -7.32
N ASN A 12 -12.22 -14.13 -8.47
CA ASN A 12 -11.21 -13.94 -9.52
C ASN A 12 -11.33 -12.61 -10.29
N ASP A 13 -12.47 -11.93 -10.21
CA ASP A 13 -12.67 -10.66 -10.90
C ASP A 13 -11.81 -9.52 -10.27
N ASN A 14 -11.36 -9.68 -9.03
CA ASN A 14 -10.62 -8.68 -8.28
C ASN A 14 -9.10 -8.87 -8.31
N ALA A 15 -8.56 -9.85 -9.03
CA ALA A 15 -7.14 -10.20 -9.00
C ALA A 15 -6.20 -9.00 -9.23
N ARG A 16 -6.54 -8.08 -10.15
CA ARG A 16 -5.75 -6.86 -10.40
C ARG A 16 -5.84 -5.84 -9.27
N ALA A 17 -7.01 -5.70 -8.66
CA ALA A 17 -7.20 -4.81 -7.52
C ALA A 17 -6.44 -5.33 -6.29
N GLU A 18 -6.46 -6.63 -6.06
CA GLU A 18 -5.72 -7.31 -4.98
C GLU A 18 -4.20 -7.18 -5.16
N GLU A 19 -3.69 -7.40 -6.39
CA GLU A 19 -2.28 -7.19 -6.73
C GLU A 19 -1.85 -5.73 -6.45
N LYS A 20 -2.67 -4.76 -6.88
CA LYS A 20 -2.41 -3.35 -6.62
C LYS A 20 -2.49 -2.98 -5.15
N ASN A 21 -3.45 -3.54 -4.42
CA ASN A 21 -3.57 -3.34 -2.98
C ASN A 21 -2.35 -3.90 -2.24
N ARG A 22 -1.84 -5.07 -2.64
CA ARG A 22 -0.59 -5.60 -2.10
C ARG A 22 0.55 -4.59 -2.27
N HIS A 23 0.87 -4.22 -3.51
CA HIS A 23 2.02 -3.37 -3.80
C HIS A 23 1.89 -1.92 -3.30
N ARG A 24 0.67 -1.38 -3.26
CA ARG A 24 0.46 0.03 -2.89
C ARG A 24 0.17 0.25 -1.42
N VAL A 25 -0.36 -0.75 -0.75
CA VAL A 25 -0.76 -0.67 0.65
C VAL A 25 0.10 -1.57 1.51
N ARG A 26 0.00 -2.89 1.32
CA ARG A 26 0.62 -3.86 2.24
C ARG A 26 2.14 -3.85 2.21
N ASP A 27 2.76 -3.66 1.04
CA ASP A 27 4.22 -3.56 0.94
C ASP A 27 4.76 -2.25 1.58
N VAL A 28 3.89 -1.26 1.83
CA VAL A 28 4.26 0.02 2.45
C VAL A 28 4.00 0.05 3.95
N VAL A 29 2.80 -0.35 4.39
CA VAL A 29 2.36 -0.25 5.79
C VAL A 29 2.25 -1.61 6.49
N GLY A 30 2.52 -2.73 5.79
CA GLY A 30 2.40 -4.08 6.34
C GLY A 30 0.96 -4.57 6.44
N TYR A 31 0.77 -5.57 7.31
CA TYR A 31 -0.49 -6.28 7.53
C TYR A 31 -1.15 -5.90 8.85
N GLY A 32 -0.70 -4.82 9.47
CA GLY A 32 -1.24 -4.34 10.74
C GLY A 32 -2.73 -4.02 10.67
N ARG A 33 -3.38 -4.04 11.80
CA ARG A 33 -4.77 -3.65 11.97
C ARG A 33 -4.84 -2.14 12.24
N PHE A 34 -5.56 -1.39 11.43
CA PHE A 34 -5.61 0.07 11.47
C PHE A 34 -7.04 0.58 11.71
N ASP A 35 -7.69 0.10 12.78
CA ASP A 35 -9.12 0.43 13.10
C ASP A 35 -9.26 1.72 13.87
N HIS A 36 -8.22 2.17 14.57
CA HIS A 36 -8.30 3.37 15.39
C HIS A 36 -8.35 4.65 14.52
N PRO A 37 -9.23 5.62 14.81
CA PRO A 37 -9.39 6.85 14.02
C PRO A 37 -8.10 7.66 13.86
N GLY A 38 -7.17 7.57 14.81
CA GLY A 38 -5.87 8.24 14.76
C GLY A 38 -5.01 7.84 13.57
N TYR A 39 -5.19 6.62 13.02
CA TYR A 39 -4.46 6.16 11.86
C TYR A 39 -4.81 6.89 10.57
N ILE A 40 -6.03 7.43 10.42
CA ILE A 40 -6.50 8.03 9.17
C ILE A 40 -5.57 9.16 8.69
N LYS A 41 -5.21 10.07 9.59
CA LYS A 41 -4.33 11.20 9.26
C LYS A 41 -2.91 10.74 8.90
N LEU A 42 -2.39 9.74 9.61
CA LEU A 42 -1.04 9.21 9.41
C LEU A 42 -0.97 8.41 8.11
N LEU A 43 -1.93 7.53 7.84
CA LEU A 43 -2.04 6.80 6.58
C LEU A 43 -2.13 7.75 5.38
N ASN A 44 -2.91 8.81 5.49
CA ASN A 44 -3.00 9.81 4.42
C ASN A 44 -1.65 10.51 4.16
N ARG A 45 -0.84 10.77 5.20
CA ARG A 45 0.52 11.30 5.03
C ARG A 45 1.43 10.30 4.31
N VAL A 46 1.42 9.04 4.75
CA VAL A 46 2.20 7.95 4.14
C VAL A 46 1.84 7.82 2.67
N TYR A 47 0.55 7.69 2.35
CA TYR A 47 0.11 7.52 0.96
C TYR A 47 0.38 8.74 0.09
N ARG A 48 0.28 9.95 0.63
CA ARG A 48 0.62 11.17 -0.11
C ARG A 48 2.08 11.19 -0.53
N ALA A 49 3.01 10.94 0.38
CA ALA A 49 4.43 10.90 0.10
C ALA A 49 4.79 9.74 -0.85
N ASN A 50 4.27 8.53 -0.58
CA ASN A 50 4.49 7.36 -1.41
C ASN A 50 3.94 7.53 -2.83
N ASN A 51 2.77 8.12 -3.01
CA ASN A 51 2.18 8.35 -4.33
C ASN A 51 3.00 9.35 -5.15
N LEU A 52 3.49 10.44 -4.54
CA LEU A 52 4.35 11.39 -5.22
C LEU A 52 5.67 10.72 -5.63
N LEU A 53 6.29 9.97 -4.73
CA LEU A 53 7.54 9.27 -4.99
C LEU A 53 7.40 8.26 -6.14
N THR A 54 6.39 7.40 -6.05
CA THR A 54 6.19 6.32 -7.03
C THR A 54 5.73 6.84 -8.40
N ASN A 55 4.91 7.88 -8.45
CA ASN A 55 4.41 8.40 -9.70
C ASN A 55 5.42 9.26 -10.46
N HIS A 56 6.28 9.97 -9.75
CA HIS A 56 7.22 10.90 -10.37
C HIS A 56 8.63 10.33 -10.55
N PHE A 57 9.06 9.40 -9.68
CA PHE A 57 10.46 8.98 -9.65
C PHE A 57 10.69 7.47 -9.84
N TYR A 58 9.71 6.60 -9.55
CA TYR A 58 9.89 5.17 -9.73
C TYR A 58 9.50 4.74 -11.14
N ALA A 59 10.50 4.26 -11.89
CA ALA A 59 10.26 3.72 -13.22
C ALA A 59 9.65 2.32 -13.14
N CYS A 60 8.69 2.05 -14.00
CA CYS A 60 8.09 0.72 -14.16
C CYS A 60 7.99 0.34 -15.63
N SER A 61 8.20 -0.93 -15.94
CA SER A 61 7.98 -1.50 -17.26
C SER A 61 6.57 -2.06 -17.39
N ARG A 62 5.99 -2.00 -18.58
CA ARG A 62 4.70 -2.61 -18.89
C ARG A 62 4.91 -3.74 -19.88
N VAL A 63 4.19 -4.83 -19.69
CA VAL A 63 4.19 -5.92 -20.65
C VAL A 63 3.42 -5.49 -21.88
N ILE A 64 4.12 -5.40 -23.03
CA ILE A 64 3.55 -5.02 -24.34
C ILE A 64 2.99 -6.26 -25.02
N PHE A 65 3.75 -7.36 -24.96
CA PHE A 65 3.41 -8.56 -25.69
C PHE A 65 3.62 -9.82 -24.85
N LYS A 66 2.75 -10.81 -25.02
CA LYS A 66 2.84 -12.12 -24.39
C LYS A 66 2.74 -13.20 -25.47
N THR A 67 3.78 -14.01 -25.63
CA THR A 67 3.80 -15.13 -26.56
C THR A 67 3.87 -16.43 -25.79
N ARG A 68 3.04 -17.39 -26.18
CA ARG A 68 3.09 -18.75 -25.64
C ARG A 68 3.89 -19.64 -26.57
N GLN A 69 4.98 -20.21 -26.08
CA GLN A 69 5.80 -21.18 -26.80
C GLN A 69 5.76 -22.49 -26.00
N GLY A 70 4.91 -23.44 -26.46
CA GLY A 70 4.61 -24.67 -25.73
C GLY A 70 4.00 -24.37 -24.35
N GLY A 71 4.60 -24.91 -23.28
CA GLY A 71 4.17 -24.67 -21.89
C GLY A 71 4.66 -23.36 -21.26
N LYS A 72 5.57 -22.61 -21.93
CA LYS A 72 6.19 -21.41 -21.38
C LYS A 72 5.59 -20.12 -21.94
N LEU A 73 5.30 -19.15 -21.06
CA LEU A 73 4.85 -17.82 -21.41
C LEU A 73 6.03 -16.85 -21.45
N LYS A 74 6.40 -16.39 -22.66
CA LYS A 74 7.39 -15.29 -22.82
C LYS A 74 6.68 -13.95 -22.77
N ARG A 75 7.19 -13.02 -21.97
CA ARG A 75 6.69 -11.66 -21.82
C ARG A 75 7.74 -10.68 -22.36
N GLN A 76 7.31 -9.80 -23.24
CA GLN A 76 8.11 -8.67 -23.70
C GLN A 76 7.59 -7.40 -23.04
N SER A 77 8.48 -6.69 -22.36
CA SER A 77 8.16 -5.44 -21.68
C SER A 77 8.72 -4.26 -22.44
N ASP A 78 8.09 -3.09 -22.27
CA ASP A 78 8.61 -1.83 -22.76
C ASP A 78 9.79 -1.33 -21.90
N GLN A 79 10.43 -0.26 -22.35
CA GLN A 79 11.44 0.44 -21.57
C GLN A 79 10.84 0.97 -20.27
N ALA A 80 11.55 0.78 -19.16
CA ALA A 80 11.10 1.28 -17.86
C ALA A 80 11.04 2.81 -17.87
N ARG A 81 9.85 3.35 -17.54
CA ARG A 81 9.58 4.80 -17.46
C ARG A 81 8.72 5.10 -16.25
N THR A 82 8.85 6.31 -15.73
CA THR A 82 7.97 6.76 -14.63
C THR A 82 6.54 6.95 -15.14
N PRO A 83 5.52 6.74 -14.28
CA PRO A 83 4.14 7.08 -14.63
C PRO A 83 3.98 8.53 -15.10
N TYR A 84 4.70 9.46 -14.49
CA TYR A 84 4.75 10.86 -14.89
C TYR A 84 5.22 11.02 -16.35
N ALA A 85 6.35 10.43 -16.74
CA ALA A 85 6.88 10.52 -18.10
C ALA A 85 5.88 9.99 -19.13
N ARG A 86 5.20 8.85 -18.84
CA ARG A 86 4.17 8.29 -19.73
C ARG A 86 2.97 9.20 -19.92
N VAL A 87 2.54 9.86 -18.84
CA VAL A 87 1.42 10.81 -18.90
C VAL A 87 1.82 12.05 -19.71
N MET A 88 3.04 12.55 -19.54
CA MET A 88 3.54 13.71 -20.25
C MET A 88 3.65 13.50 -21.78
N GLU A 89 3.94 12.28 -22.22
CA GLU A 89 3.95 11.92 -23.65
C GLU A 89 2.53 11.90 -24.26
N THR A 90 1.53 11.50 -23.49
CA THR A 90 0.15 11.35 -23.99
C THR A 90 -0.69 12.62 -23.87
N LEU A 91 -0.33 13.52 -22.96
CA LEU A 91 -1.08 14.76 -22.74
C LEU A 91 -0.78 15.80 -23.83
N LYS A 92 -1.84 16.28 -24.45
CA LYS A 92 -1.76 17.47 -25.31
C LYS A 92 -1.39 18.71 -24.48
N PRO A 93 -0.77 19.75 -25.09
CA PRO A 93 -0.50 21.03 -24.42
C PRO A 93 -1.76 21.56 -23.76
N SER A 94 -1.71 21.76 -22.45
CA SER A 94 -2.86 22.21 -21.67
C SER A 94 -2.42 22.73 -20.31
N ARG A 95 -3.24 23.56 -19.67
CA ARG A 95 -3.01 24.02 -18.29
C ARG A 95 -2.78 22.88 -17.29
N LYS A 96 -3.33 21.69 -17.55
CA LYS A 96 -3.09 20.50 -16.70
C LYS A 96 -1.67 19.98 -16.86
N LYS A 97 -1.13 20.00 -18.08
CA LYS A 97 0.24 19.59 -18.37
C LYS A 97 1.24 20.52 -17.68
N GLU A 98 1.06 21.83 -17.82
CA GLU A 98 1.90 22.85 -17.16
C GLU A 98 1.93 22.69 -15.63
N LYS A 99 0.76 22.48 -15.02
CA LYS A 99 0.67 22.23 -13.57
C LYS A 99 1.44 20.98 -13.14
N LEU A 100 1.37 19.89 -13.92
CA LEU A 100 2.09 18.66 -13.66
C LEU A 100 3.61 18.84 -13.77
N GLU A 101 4.07 19.61 -14.77
CA GLU A 101 5.48 19.95 -14.95
C GLU A 101 6.00 20.81 -13.79
N THR A 102 5.24 21.82 -13.41
CA THR A 102 5.58 22.70 -12.28
C THR A 102 5.67 21.90 -10.98
N LEU A 103 4.69 21.04 -10.74
CA LEU A 103 4.71 20.14 -9.59
C LEU A 103 5.95 19.24 -9.62
N HIS A 104 6.23 18.57 -10.74
CA HIS A 104 7.39 17.68 -10.85
C HIS A 104 8.71 18.40 -10.58
N LYS A 105 8.89 19.61 -11.12
CA LYS A 105 10.08 20.42 -10.88
C LYS A 105 10.25 20.87 -9.42
N SER A 106 9.15 21.01 -8.69
CA SER A 106 9.19 21.40 -7.27
C SER A 106 9.45 20.21 -6.32
N LEU A 107 9.34 18.97 -6.81
CA LEU A 107 9.52 17.78 -5.99
C LEU A 107 11.00 17.38 -5.89
N ASN A 108 11.44 17.09 -4.66
CA ASN A 108 12.74 16.48 -4.38
C ASN A 108 12.54 15.06 -3.87
N PRO A 109 13.09 14.03 -4.55
CA PRO A 109 12.90 12.64 -4.17
C PRO A 109 13.46 12.30 -2.79
N LEU A 110 14.57 12.91 -2.38
CA LEU A 110 15.17 12.70 -1.04
C LEU A 110 14.23 13.21 0.04
N ASN A 111 13.75 14.45 -0.10
CA ASN A 111 12.81 15.02 0.88
C ASN A 111 11.50 14.22 0.95
N LEU A 112 11.01 13.70 -0.18
CA LEU A 112 9.81 12.84 -0.18
C LEU A 112 10.05 11.51 0.52
N ARG A 113 11.25 10.95 0.38
CA ARG A 113 11.64 9.72 1.08
C ARG A 113 11.72 9.97 2.59
N ASP A 114 12.36 11.04 3.03
CA ASP A 114 12.42 11.42 4.44
C ASP A 114 11.03 11.65 5.03
N GLN A 115 10.14 12.32 4.28
CA GLN A 115 8.75 12.51 4.69
C GLN A 115 8.00 11.18 4.83
N LEU A 116 8.23 10.24 3.90
CA LEU A 116 7.64 8.90 3.95
C LEU A 116 8.13 8.12 5.16
N GLU A 117 9.45 8.09 5.39
CA GLU A 117 10.06 7.38 6.51
C GLU A 117 9.60 7.94 7.86
N ASN A 118 9.55 9.26 8.00
CA ASN A 118 9.06 9.91 9.22
C ASN A 118 7.56 9.63 9.46
N ALA A 119 6.76 9.62 8.38
CA ALA A 119 5.34 9.28 8.48
C ALA A 119 5.12 7.82 8.88
N LEU A 120 5.93 6.89 8.35
CA LEU A 120 5.90 5.48 8.73
C LEU A 120 6.33 5.26 10.18
N ARG A 121 7.41 5.90 10.63
CA ARG A 121 7.83 5.84 12.05
C ARG A 121 6.70 6.27 12.98
N THR A 122 6.10 7.42 12.71
CA THR A 122 4.98 7.92 13.52
C THR A 122 3.77 6.96 13.50
N LEU A 123 3.50 6.32 12.36
CA LEU A 123 2.43 5.35 12.23
C LEU A 123 2.69 4.11 13.10
N PHE A 124 3.90 3.54 13.03
CA PHE A 124 4.29 2.37 13.80
C PHE A 124 4.43 2.66 15.30
N ASP A 125 4.88 3.85 15.67
CA ASP A 125 4.91 4.29 17.07
C ASP A 125 3.50 4.35 17.68
N LEU A 126 2.52 4.84 16.91
CA LEU A 126 1.13 4.83 17.35
C LEU A 126 0.61 3.40 17.45
N GLN A 127 0.92 2.54 16.48
CA GLN A 127 0.51 1.13 16.51
C GLN A 127 1.05 0.42 17.76
N ALA A 128 2.34 0.56 18.04
CA ALA A 128 2.98 -0.05 19.20
C ALA A 128 2.41 0.44 20.55
N ARG A 129 1.95 1.70 20.61
CA ARG A 129 1.27 2.23 21.82
C ARG A 129 -0.10 1.60 22.01
N LEU A 130 -0.91 1.54 20.94
CA LEU A 130 -2.26 0.98 21.01
C LEU A 130 -2.23 -0.54 21.29
N GLU A 131 -1.28 -1.27 20.72
CA GLU A 131 -1.10 -2.70 21.00
C GLU A 131 -0.79 -2.95 22.49
N LYS A 132 0.05 -2.11 23.12
CA LYS A 132 0.33 -2.20 24.56
C LYS A 132 -0.87 -1.84 25.43
N GLU A 133 -1.69 -0.90 25.01
CA GLU A 133 -2.93 -0.55 25.69
C GLU A 133 -3.93 -1.70 25.62
N ASP A 134 -4.06 -2.35 24.47
CA ASP A 134 -4.93 -3.52 24.28
C ASP A 134 -4.42 -4.74 25.09
N GLU A 135 -3.12 -5.00 25.11
CA GLU A 135 -2.52 -6.07 25.94
C GLU A 135 -2.74 -5.83 27.44
N GLY A 136 -2.67 -4.58 27.89
CA GLY A 136 -2.97 -4.20 29.27
C GLY A 136 -4.44 -4.40 29.65
N LEU A 137 -5.35 -4.28 28.68
CA LEU A 137 -6.79 -4.53 28.87
C LEU A 137 -7.16 -6.02 28.81
N LEU A 138 -6.37 -6.84 28.11
CA LEU A 138 -6.57 -8.29 27.94
C LEU A 138 -5.89 -9.13 29.02
N ALA A 139 -5.23 -8.53 30.04
CA ALA A 139 -4.74 -9.27 31.19
C ALA A 139 -5.93 -9.96 31.87
N PRO A 140 -5.95 -11.30 31.95
CA PRO A 140 -7.11 -12.02 32.43
C PRO A 140 -7.40 -11.66 33.88
N PRO A 141 -8.65 -11.33 34.24
CA PRO A 141 -9.02 -11.00 35.62
C PRO A 141 -8.96 -12.19 36.59
N PHE A 142 -8.53 -13.37 36.12
CA PHE A 142 -8.43 -14.58 36.93
C PHE A 142 -7.02 -15.14 36.89
N PRO A 143 -6.35 -15.31 38.05
CA PRO A 143 -5.12 -16.06 38.10
C PRO A 143 -5.40 -17.53 37.72
N LEU A 144 -4.61 -18.07 36.81
CA LEU A 144 -4.70 -19.44 36.28
C LEU A 144 -4.49 -20.54 37.37
N ASP A 145 -4.22 -20.17 38.61
CA ASP A 145 -4.04 -21.07 39.73
C ASP A 145 -5.35 -21.66 40.31
N SER A 146 -6.51 -21.16 39.91
CA SER A 146 -7.80 -21.65 40.39
C SER A 146 -8.34 -22.88 39.64
N VAL A 147 -7.72 -23.31 38.54
CA VAL A 147 -8.22 -24.44 37.72
C VAL A 147 -7.57 -25.80 38.09
N ARG A 148 -6.59 -25.84 39.00
CA ARG A 148 -5.92 -27.07 39.40
C ARG A 148 -6.48 -27.69 40.68
N ARG A 149 -7.80 -27.75 40.87
CA ARG A 149 -8.41 -28.58 41.92
C ARG A 149 -9.71 -29.20 41.43
N CYS A 150 -9.63 -30.09 40.49
CA CYS A 150 -10.63 -31.12 40.26
C CYS A 150 -9.97 -32.38 39.70
N THR A 151 -9.03 -32.97 40.45
CA THR A 151 -8.73 -34.38 40.29
C THR A 151 -9.78 -35.12 41.06
N ARG A 152 -10.70 -35.75 40.36
CA ARG A 152 -11.65 -36.72 40.88
C ARG A 152 -10.86 -37.92 41.40
N GLU A 153 -10.99 -38.15 42.67
CA GLU A 153 -10.81 -39.49 43.25
C GLU A 153 -11.98 -40.34 42.77
N TYR A 154 -11.67 -41.41 42.08
CA TYR A 154 -12.46 -42.64 41.99
C TYR A 154 -11.50 -43.82 42.16
#